data_725c73f7eb81e9c153342767a78ab58a
#
_entry.id   725c73f7eb81e9c153342767a78ab58a
#
_cell.length_a   1.000
_cell.length_b   1.000
_cell.length_c   1.000
_cell.angle_alpha   90.00
_cell.angle_beta   90.00
_cell.angle_gamma   90.00
#
_symmetry.space_group_name_H-M   'P 1'
#
loop_
_entity.id
_entity.type
_entity.pdbx_description
1 polymer ?
#
loop_
_entity_poly.entity_id
_entity_poly.type
_entity_poly.pdbx_seq_one_letter_code
_entity_poly.pdbx_strand_id
1 'polypeptide(L)'
;MLLDRLRRYFRNDLPRPPEPTAVLFAHGYLGALGRPYWIGCTRLIRDLEARGIEVRVAQSGATDRIADRARALAAELDRVRAPRVIVVAHSMGGLDARYLAAWLDPTRRISDVITLGTPHRGTYAADLAHRLGPRLPALVRAVDQGGLHDLTREAARGFDAEMPDRADVRYRAIAGRIDPASVPGPLQVLAQWLQRRQGDNDGLVPVSSARWGETVVVDDADHWSLIGLEWVAGPDLEARVNRMLDGGKRPLSVLRGMLRESLLLPRQPRPART
;
A
#
# COMPACT_ATOMS: atom_id res chain seq x y z
N MET A 1 -2.16 32.73 11.33
CA MET A 1 -2.30 32.05 10.03
C MET A 1 -1.26 30.97 9.80
N LEU A 2 0.06 31.26 9.73
CA LEU A 2 1.09 30.23 9.53
C LEU A 2 1.18 29.25 10.73
N LEU A 3 1.22 29.77 11.96
CA LEU A 3 1.22 28.97 13.18
C LEU A 3 -0.05 28.11 13.35
N ASP A 4 -1.23 28.56 12.88
CA ASP A 4 -2.45 27.76 12.92
C ASP A 4 -2.51 26.71 11.82
N ARG A 5 -1.89 26.95 10.65
CA ARG A 5 -1.66 25.94 9.61
C ARG A 5 -0.64 24.89 10.08
N LEU A 6 0.45 25.33 10.73
CA LEU A 6 1.43 24.42 11.34
C LEU A 6 0.80 23.63 12.49
N ARG A 7 0.02 24.26 13.37
CA ARG A 7 -0.70 23.56 14.44
C ARG A 7 -1.71 22.55 13.90
N ARG A 8 -2.42 22.83 12.81
CA ARG A 8 -3.31 21.84 12.14
C ARG A 8 -2.52 20.73 11.48
N TYR A 9 -1.40 21.01 10.88
CA TYR A 9 -0.48 20.02 10.32
C TYR A 9 0.12 19.10 11.41
N PHE A 10 0.41 19.65 12.59
CA PHE A 10 0.92 18.89 13.75
C PHE A 10 -0.17 18.32 14.65
N ARG A 11 -1.43 18.77 14.54
CA ARG A 11 -2.60 18.28 15.30
C ARG A 11 -3.31 17.09 14.62
N ASN A 12 -2.59 16.28 13.88
CA ASN A 12 -3.15 15.02 13.38
C ASN A 12 -3.06 13.92 14.45
N ASP A 13 -3.64 14.19 15.60
CA ASP A 13 -3.73 13.20 16.67
C ASP A 13 -4.62 12.04 16.25
N LEU A 14 -4.03 10.85 16.17
CA LEU A 14 -4.79 9.63 15.99
C LEU A 14 -5.64 9.40 17.27
N PRO A 15 -6.90 9.00 17.16
CA PRO A 15 -7.72 8.69 18.31
C PRO A 15 -7.26 7.39 18.97
N ARG A 16 -7.61 7.22 20.25
CA ARG A 16 -7.56 5.89 20.85
C ARG A 16 -8.76 5.10 20.36
N PRO A 17 -8.56 3.88 19.86
CA PRO A 17 -9.68 3.05 19.43
C PRO A 17 -10.55 2.61 20.64
N PRO A 18 -11.86 2.41 20.43
CA PRO A 18 -12.76 1.95 21.50
C PRO A 18 -12.50 0.49 21.93
N GLU A 19 -11.84 -0.28 21.10
CA GLU A 19 -11.42 -1.66 21.41
C GLU A 19 -9.93 -1.85 21.13
N PRO A 20 -9.23 -2.80 21.76
CA PRO A 20 -7.85 -3.10 21.45
C PRO A 20 -7.68 -3.40 19.96
N THR A 21 -6.84 -2.62 19.30
CA THR A 21 -6.66 -2.65 17.84
C THR A 21 -5.18 -2.74 17.51
N ALA A 22 -4.85 -3.49 16.47
CA ALA A 22 -3.53 -3.55 15.89
C ALA A 22 -3.52 -3.01 14.47
N VAL A 23 -2.36 -2.53 14.03
CA VAL A 23 -2.07 -2.22 12.63
C VAL A 23 -0.95 -3.12 12.14
N LEU A 24 -1.24 -3.90 11.10
CA LEU A 24 -0.29 -4.79 10.44
C LEU A 24 0.15 -4.17 9.12
N PHE A 25 1.46 -3.93 8.95
CA PHE A 25 2.04 -3.38 7.74
C PHE A 25 2.59 -4.50 6.84
N ALA A 26 2.20 -4.49 5.56
CA ALA A 26 2.63 -5.44 4.53
C ALA A 26 3.36 -4.72 3.39
N HIS A 27 4.62 -5.09 3.14
CA HIS A 27 5.48 -4.48 2.12
C HIS A 27 5.20 -5.03 0.70
N GLY A 28 5.68 -4.29 -0.33
CA GLY A 28 5.57 -4.69 -1.73
C GLY A 28 6.63 -5.69 -2.19
N TYR A 29 6.68 -5.90 -3.51
CA TYR A 29 7.72 -6.68 -4.18
C TYR A 29 9.12 -6.10 -3.88
N LEU A 30 10.12 -6.93 -3.66
CA LEU A 30 11.48 -6.58 -3.23
C LEU A 30 11.57 -5.92 -1.84
N GLY A 31 10.51 -5.93 -1.04
CA GLY A 31 10.42 -5.19 0.22
C GLY A 31 10.79 -5.96 1.49
N ALA A 32 11.61 -7.02 1.45
CA ALA A 32 11.89 -7.90 2.59
C ALA A 32 12.63 -7.26 3.78
N LEU A 33 12.86 -5.95 3.77
CA LEU A 33 13.64 -5.25 4.81
C LEU A 33 12.85 -4.98 6.10
N GLY A 34 11.59 -5.41 6.21
CA GLY A 34 10.78 -5.17 7.40
C GLY A 34 10.56 -3.69 7.73
N ARG A 35 10.85 -3.27 8.99
CA ARG A 35 10.68 -1.86 9.41
C ARG A 35 11.43 -0.83 8.53
N PRO A 36 12.67 -1.07 8.07
CA PRO A 36 13.35 -0.14 7.15
C PRO A 36 12.59 0.14 5.85
N TYR A 37 11.81 -0.78 5.34
CA TYR A 37 10.94 -0.52 4.18
C TYR A 37 9.95 0.62 4.44
N TRP A 38 9.48 0.75 5.68
CA TRP A 38 8.50 1.72 6.13
C TRP A 38 9.13 2.95 6.79
N ILE A 39 10.41 3.27 6.48
CA ILE A 39 11.14 4.38 7.12
C ILE A 39 10.40 5.72 6.97
N GLY A 40 9.75 5.96 5.81
CA GLY A 40 8.91 7.15 5.59
C GLY A 40 7.68 7.20 6.49
N CYS A 41 7.20 6.06 6.96
CA CYS A 41 6.07 5.94 7.89
C CYS A 41 6.50 5.93 9.36
N THR A 42 7.77 6.11 9.70
CA THR A 42 8.27 5.98 11.09
C THR A 42 7.51 6.86 12.08
N ARG A 43 7.19 8.09 11.70
CA ARG A 43 6.41 8.99 12.55
C ARG A 43 4.99 8.46 12.77
N LEU A 44 4.33 8.00 11.71
CA LEU A 44 2.99 7.42 11.80
C LEU A 44 2.99 6.18 12.71
N ILE A 45 3.98 5.30 12.56
CA ILE A 45 4.13 4.09 13.39
C ILE A 45 4.30 4.47 14.86
N ARG A 46 5.17 5.43 15.18
CA ARG A 46 5.36 5.92 16.56
C ARG A 46 4.09 6.55 17.14
N ASP A 47 3.34 7.31 16.33
CA ASP A 47 2.09 7.94 16.77
C ASP A 47 1.01 6.87 17.07
N LEU A 48 0.96 5.77 16.32
CA LEU A 48 0.09 4.62 16.60
C LEU A 48 0.48 3.93 17.92
N GLU A 49 1.77 3.61 18.07
CA GLU A 49 2.32 2.98 19.29
C GLU A 49 2.08 3.84 20.53
N ALA A 50 2.25 5.17 20.44
CA ALA A 50 1.99 6.12 21.52
C ALA A 50 0.51 6.17 21.93
N ARG A 51 -0.41 5.72 21.08
CA ARG A 51 -1.85 5.58 21.38
C ARG A 51 -2.24 4.21 21.93
N GLY A 52 -1.26 3.35 22.17
CA GLY A 52 -1.48 1.99 22.67
C GLY A 52 -1.97 1.03 21.58
N ILE A 53 -1.80 1.39 20.31
CA ILE A 53 -2.13 0.53 19.17
C ILE A 53 -0.95 -0.41 18.94
N GLU A 54 -1.20 -1.72 18.92
CA GLU A 54 -0.19 -2.71 18.59
C GLU A 54 0.22 -2.55 17.11
N VAL A 55 1.51 -2.33 16.84
CA VAL A 55 2.01 -2.22 15.46
C VAL A 55 2.92 -3.40 15.14
N ARG A 56 2.59 -4.09 14.05
CA ARG A 56 3.40 -5.16 13.48
C ARG A 56 3.80 -4.81 12.07
N VAL A 57 5.03 -5.14 11.70
CA VAL A 57 5.54 -4.99 10.33
C VAL A 57 5.93 -6.38 9.85
N ALA A 58 5.17 -6.89 8.89
CA ALA A 58 5.39 -8.23 8.37
C ALA A 58 6.69 -8.30 7.57
N GLN A 59 7.32 -9.46 7.68
CA GLN A 59 8.43 -9.87 6.83
C GLN A 59 7.95 -11.04 5.99
N SER A 60 7.57 -10.78 4.77
CA SER A 60 7.28 -11.81 3.76
C SER A 60 8.45 -11.95 2.81
N GLY A 61 8.49 -13.02 2.04
CA GLY A 61 9.51 -13.18 0.99
C GLY A 61 9.53 -12.00 0.03
N ALA A 62 10.71 -11.60 -0.41
CA ALA A 62 10.89 -10.38 -1.21
C ALA A 62 10.20 -10.48 -2.57
N THR A 63 10.21 -11.68 -3.17
CA THR A 63 9.84 -11.94 -4.56
C THR A 63 8.95 -13.17 -4.71
N ASP A 64 8.50 -13.73 -3.58
CA ASP A 64 7.65 -14.91 -3.55
C ASP A 64 6.27 -14.61 -4.14
N ARG A 65 5.53 -15.66 -4.44
CA ARG A 65 4.15 -15.58 -4.91
C ARG A 65 3.22 -15.03 -3.82
N ILE A 66 2.12 -14.42 -4.25
CA ILE A 66 1.10 -13.83 -3.33
C ILE A 66 0.69 -14.82 -2.24
N ALA A 67 0.42 -16.08 -2.57
CA ALA A 67 -0.04 -17.07 -1.60
C ALA A 67 0.99 -17.34 -0.49
N ASP A 68 2.28 -17.41 -0.82
CA ASP A 68 3.35 -17.66 0.14
C ASP A 68 3.59 -16.43 1.03
N ARG A 69 3.57 -15.24 0.44
CA ARG A 69 3.66 -13.96 1.14
C ARG A 69 2.47 -13.76 2.09
N ALA A 70 1.26 -14.13 1.64
CA ALA A 70 0.06 -14.07 2.49
C ALA A 70 0.14 -15.04 3.67
N ARG A 71 0.75 -16.23 3.53
CA ARG A 71 1.01 -17.14 4.66
C ARG A 71 1.97 -16.52 5.68
N ALA A 72 3.00 -15.80 5.21
CA ALA A 72 3.89 -15.05 6.11
C ALA A 72 3.13 -13.94 6.86
N LEU A 73 2.20 -13.24 6.18
CA LEU A 73 1.30 -12.28 6.81
C LEU A 73 0.39 -12.95 7.85
N ALA A 74 -0.14 -14.13 7.57
CA ALA A 74 -0.96 -14.89 8.51
C ALA A 74 -0.19 -15.24 9.78
N ALA A 75 1.07 -15.66 9.64
CA ALA A 75 1.93 -15.93 10.80
C ALA A 75 2.18 -14.68 11.66
N GLU A 76 2.25 -13.48 11.05
CA GLU A 76 2.31 -12.23 11.83
C GLU A 76 0.94 -11.88 12.44
N LEU A 77 -0.16 -12.13 11.74
CA LEU A 77 -1.50 -11.96 12.29
C LEU A 77 -1.71 -12.83 13.54
N ASP A 78 -1.23 -14.06 13.55
CA ASP A 78 -1.32 -14.97 14.71
C ASP A 78 -0.57 -14.44 15.93
N ARG A 79 0.49 -13.66 15.72
CA ARG A 79 1.26 -13.02 16.82
C ARG A 79 0.60 -11.75 17.36
N VAL A 80 -0.39 -11.21 16.68
CA VAL A 80 -1.13 -10.03 17.12
C VAL A 80 -2.06 -10.43 18.26
N ARG A 81 -2.03 -9.69 19.37
CA ARG A 81 -2.90 -9.94 20.53
C ARG A 81 -4.25 -9.24 20.41
N ALA A 82 -4.28 -8.09 19.76
CA ALA A 82 -5.50 -7.30 19.60
C ALA A 82 -6.58 -8.08 18.84
N PRO A 83 -7.85 -8.04 19.26
CA PRO A 83 -8.95 -8.73 18.59
C PRO A 83 -9.32 -8.10 17.25
N ARG A 84 -8.94 -6.84 17.01
CA ARG A 84 -9.18 -6.10 15.78
C ARG A 84 -7.88 -5.78 15.08
N VAL A 85 -7.82 -5.96 13.76
CA VAL A 85 -6.64 -5.70 12.95
C VAL A 85 -7.00 -4.86 11.73
N ILE A 86 -6.25 -3.79 11.51
CA ILE A 86 -6.25 -2.97 10.30
C ILE A 86 -4.98 -3.34 9.54
N VAL A 87 -5.10 -3.75 8.27
CA VAL A 87 -3.94 -4.03 7.42
C VAL A 87 -3.64 -2.82 6.55
N VAL A 88 -2.41 -2.33 6.61
CA VAL A 88 -1.86 -1.28 5.74
C VAL A 88 -0.85 -1.93 4.81
N ALA A 89 -1.10 -1.87 3.51
CA ALA A 89 -0.34 -2.65 2.55
C ALA A 89 0.11 -1.79 1.35
N HIS A 90 1.38 -1.91 0.96
CA HIS A 90 1.93 -1.20 -0.18
C HIS A 90 2.19 -2.15 -1.35
N SER A 91 1.87 -1.68 -2.58
CA SER A 91 2.18 -2.40 -3.81
C SER A 91 1.63 -3.84 -3.78
N MET A 92 2.45 -4.84 -4.11
CA MET A 92 2.08 -6.26 -4.06
C MET A 92 1.51 -6.69 -2.71
N GLY A 93 1.95 -6.07 -1.60
CA GLY A 93 1.44 -6.37 -0.26
C GLY A 93 -0.08 -6.21 -0.12
N GLY A 94 -0.72 -5.37 -0.95
CA GLY A 94 -2.17 -5.25 -0.97
C GLY A 94 -2.87 -6.48 -1.54
N LEU A 95 -2.24 -7.20 -2.47
CA LEU A 95 -2.75 -8.49 -2.96
C LEU A 95 -2.56 -9.57 -1.89
N ASP A 96 -1.41 -9.56 -1.19
CA ASP A 96 -1.17 -10.44 -0.04
C ASP A 96 -2.23 -10.23 1.05
N ALA A 97 -2.58 -8.95 1.34
CA ALA A 97 -3.58 -8.59 2.34
C ALA A 97 -5.01 -9.03 1.94
N ARG A 98 -5.35 -8.95 0.64
CA ARG A 98 -6.63 -9.46 0.13
C ARG A 98 -6.71 -10.98 0.28
N TYR A 99 -5.65 -11.69 -0.10
CA TYR A 99 -5.55 -13.14 0.07
C TYR A 99 -5.67 -13.54 1.56
N LEU A 100 -4.94 -12.84 2.43
CA LEU A 100 -5.01 -13.03 3.88
C LEU A 100 -6.45 -12.85 4.40
N ALA A 101 -7.11 -11.75 4.03
CA ALA A 101 -8.46 -11.46 4.46
C ALA A 101 -9.46 -12.51 3.96
N ALA A 102 -9.34 -12.96 2.70
CA ALA A 102 -10.25 -13.91 2.10
C ALA A 102 -10.13 -15.32 2.71
N TRP A 103 -8.90 -15.81 2.90
CA TRP A 103 -8.65 -17.23 3.13
C TRP A 103 -7.89 -17.58 4.41
N LEU A 104 -7.11 -16.65 4.97
CA LEU A 104 -6.18 -16.95 6.06
C LEU A 104 -6.49 -16.23 7.38
N ASP A 105 -7.68 -15.61 7.49
CA ASP A 105 -8.20 -15.01 8.73
C ASP A 105 -9.48 -15.72 9.20
N PRO A 106 -9.41 -16.98 9.68
CA PRO A 106 -10.58 -17.75 10.09
C PRO A 106 -11.29 -17.14 11.32
N THR A 107 -10.57 -16.40 12.12
CA THR A 107 -11.09 -15.72 13.32
C THR A 107 -11.73 -14.37 12.99
N ARG A 108 -11.63 -13.92 11.73
CA ARG A 108 -12.23 -12.68 11.21
C ARG A 108 -11.82 -11.45 12.02
N ARG A 109 -10.53 -11.35 12.29
CA ARG A 109 -9.95 -10.23 13.06
C ARG A 109 -9.72 -8.99 12.20
N ILE A 110 -9.49 -9.17 10.89
CA ILE A 110 -9.27 -8.08 9.96
C ILE A 110 -10.58 -7.33 9.76
N SER A 111 -10.57 -6.03 10.07
CA SER A 111 -11.70 -5.12 9.91
C SER A 111 -11.54 -4.15 8.74
N ASP A 112 -10.31 -3.85 8.39
CA ASP A 112 -9.97 -2.88 7.34
C ASP A 112 -8.71 -3.34 6.58
N VAL A 113 -8.72 -3.14 5.27
CA VAL A 113 -7.55 -3.28 4.39
C VAL A 113 -7.37 -1.95 3.65
N ILE A 114 -6.26 -1.27 3.91
CA ILE A 114 -5.88 -0.01 3.26
C ILE A 114 -4.68 -0.28 2.37
N THR A 115 -4.85 -0.11 1.07
CA THR A 115 -3.81 -0.38 0.07
C THR A 115 -3.23 0.92 -0.50
N LEU A 116 -1.93 0.92 -0.78
CA LEU A 116 -1.20 2.05 -1.34
C LEU A 116 -0.51 1.60 -2.63
N GLY A 117 -0.92 2.13 -3.78
CA GLY A 117 -0.34 1.80 -5.07
C GLY A 117 -0.36 0.30 -5.41
N THR A 118 -1.37 -0.43 -4.95
CA THR A 118 -1.48 -1.87 -5.21
C THR A 118 -2.01 -2.13 -6.61
N PRO A 119 -1.34 -2.97 -7.41
CA PRO A 119 -1.80 -3.31 -8.76
C PRO A 119 -2.90 -4.37 -8.71
N HIS A 120 -4.11 -4.02 -8.22
CA HIS A 120 -5.23 -4.96 -8.09
C HIS A 120 -5.65 -5.60 -9.42
N ARG A 121 -5.40 -4.92 -10.54
CA ARG A 121 -5.66 -5.42 -11.89
C ARG A 121 -4.38 -5.63 -12.70
N GLY A 122 -3.25 -5.83 -11.99
CA GLY A 122 -1.93 -5.99 -12.59
C GLY A 122 -1.40 -4.70 -13.21
N THR A 123 -0.22 -4.77 -13.81
CA THR A 123 0.41 -3.65 -14.48
C THR A 123 1.12 -4.10 -15.75
N TYR A 124 1.11 -3.23 -16.78
CA TYR A 124 1.93 -3.46 -17.98
C TYR A 124 3.42 -3.51 -17.67
N ALA A 125 3.89 -2.89 -16.59
CA ALA A 125 5.28 -2.99 -16.16
C ALA A 125 5.65 -4.45 -15.87
N ALA A 126 4.77 -5.17 -15.16
CA ALA A 126 4.97 -6.59 -14.90
C ALA A 126 4.81 -7.46 -16.16
N ASP A 127 3.84 -7.15 -17.04
CA ASP A 127 3.71 -7.81 -18.33
C ASP A 127 4.99 -7.67 -19.16
N LEU A 128 5.58 -6.47 -19.21
CA LEU A 128 6.82 -6.21 -19.92
C LEU A 128 7.99 -7.00 -19.32
N ALA A 129 8.15 -6.94 -18.00
CA ALA A 129 9.18 -7.66 -17.31
C ALA A 129 9.04 -9.19 -17.51
N HIS A 130 7.82 -9.73 -17.43
CA HIS A 130 7.54 -11.13 -17.70
C HIS A 130 7.89 -11.54 -19.14
N ARG A 131 7.53 -10.71 -20.13
CA ARG A 131 7.88 -10.96 -21.56
C ARG A 131 9.38 -10.85 -21.83
N LEU A 132 10.06 -9.96 -21.13
CA LEU A 132 11.52 -9.85 -21.23
C LEU A 132 12.21 -11.06 -20.62
N GLY A 133 11.60 -11.76 -19.68
CA GLY A 133 11.99 -13.03 -19.07
C GLY A 133 13.49 -13.37 -19.18
N PRO A 134 13.90 -14.18 -20.19
CA PRO A 134 15.30 -14.55 -20.39
C PRO A 134 16.26 -13.39 -20.64
N ARG A 135 15.75 -12.22 -21.10
CA ARG A 135 16.55 -11.01 -21.37
C ARG A 135 16.68 -10.09 -20.15
N LEU A 136 15.97 -10.37 -19.06
CA LEU A 136 16.18 -9.66 -17.81
C LEU A 136 17.58 -9.94 -17.27
N PRO A 137 18.19 -8.99 -16.52
CA PRO A 137 19.46 -9.23 -15.85
C PRO A 137 19.42 -10.54 -15.06
N ALA A 138 20.50 -11.32 -15.13
CA ALA A 138 20.57 -12.63 -14.50
C ALA A 138 20.24 -12.57 -13.00
N LEU A 139 20.63 -11.49 -12.32
CA LEU A 139 20.31 -11.25 -10.91
C LEU A 139 18.80 -11.18 -10.67
N VAL A 140 18.05 -10.43 -11.50
CA VAL A 140 16.59 -10.31 -11.35
C VAL A 140 15.93 -11.67 -11.53
N ARG A 141 16.35 -12.44 -12.54
CA ARG A 141 15.83 -13.79 -12.78
C ARG A 141 16.15 -14.77 -11.65
N ALA A 142 17.33 -14.62 -11.05
CA ALA A 142 17.79 -15.50 -9.97
C ALA A 142 17.05 -15.28 -8.66
N VAL A 143 16.55 -14.05 -8.42
CA VAL A 143 15.87 -13.71 -7.17
C VAL A 143 14.34 -13.77 -7.26
N ASP A 144 13.75 -13.75 -8.46
CA ASP A 144 12.29 -13.83 -8.61
C ASP A 144 11.78 -15.25 -8.34
N GLN A 145 10.93 -15.38 -7.33
CA GLN A 145 10.28 -16.63 -6.92
C GLN A 145 8.83 -16.72 -7.44
N GLY A 146 8.50 -15.97 -8.49
CA GLY A 146 7.20 -15.96 -9.14
C GLY A 146 6.31 -14.77 -8.82
N GLY A 147 6.74 -13.88 -7.94
CA GLY A 147 5.98 -12.68 -7.57
C GLY A 147 5.78 -11.73 -8.75
N LEU A 148 6.75 -11.64 -9.65
CA LEU A 148 6.63 -10.83 -10.85
C LEU A 148 5.51 -11.32 -11.78
N HIS A 149 5.35 -12.63 -11.92
CA HIS A 149 4.24 -13.23 -12.67
C HIS A 149 2.90 -12.83 -12.07
N ASP A 150 2.75 -12.89 -10.75
CA ASP A 150 1.49 -12.59 -10.05
C ASP A 150 1.06 -11.13 -10.22
N LEU A 151 1.98 -10.23 -10.57
CA LEU A 151 1.70 -8.82 -10.85
C LEU A 151 1.29 -8.55 -12.31
N THR A 152 1.33 -9.56 -13.19
CA THR A 152 0.85 -9.41 -14.57
C THR A 152 -0.66 -9.21 -14.61
N ARG A 153 -1.16 -8.57 -15.68
CA ARG A 153 -2.60 -8.33 -15.85
C ARG A 153 -3.40 -9.63 -16.07
N GLU A 154 -2.77 -10.64 -16.60
CA GLU A 154 -3.38 -11.97 -16.77
C GLU A 154 -3.56 -12.66 -15.43
N ALA A 155 -2.48 -12.75 -14.62
CA ALA A 155 -2.53 -13.32 -13.29
C ALA A 155 -3.49 -12.56 -12.37
N ALA A 156 -3.52 -11.22 -12.45
CA ALA A 156 -4.44 -10.41 -11.67
C ALA A 156 -5.92 -10.68 -11.98
N ARG A 157 -6.28 -10.97 -13.24
CA ARG A 157 -7.66 -11.38 -13.57
C ARG A 157 -8.04 -12.72 -12.95
N GLY A 158 -7.14 -13.69 -12.99
CA GLY A 158 -7.35 -14.95 -12.29
C GLY A 158 -7.49 -14.77 -10.78
N PHE A 159 -6.60 -13.96 -10.20
CA PHE A 159 -6.65 -13.62 -8.79
C PHE A 159 -7.97 -12.96 -8.38
N ASP A 160 -8.48 -11.99 -9.14
CA ASP A 160 -9.76 -11.32 -8.85
C ASP A 160 -10.96 -12.28 -8.90
N ALA A 161 -10.95 -13.24 -9.83
CA ALA A 161 -12.02 -14.23 -9.97
C ALA A 161 -12.08 -15.21 -8.77
N GLU A 162 -10.94 -15.47 -8.13
CA GLU A 162 -10.81 -16.42 -7.04
C GLU A 162 -10.79 -15.74 -5.65
N MET A 163 -10.74 -14.41 -5.60
CA MET A 163 -10.47 -13.66 -4.38
C MET A 163 -11.67 -12.80 -3.97
N PRO A 164 -12.64 -13.37 -3.24
CA PRO A 164 -13.82 -12.62 -2.81
C PRO A 164 -13.45 -11.59 -1.74
N ASP A 165 -13.99 -10.38 -1.90
CA ASP A 165 -13.96 -9.40 -0.83
C ASP A 165 -14.95 -9.82 0.28
N ARG A 166 -14.49 -9.78 1.51
CA ARG A 166 -15.34 -10.07 2.67
C ARG A 166 -16.22 -8.86 2.99
N ALA A 167 -17.51 -9.08 3.18
CA ALA A 167 -18.49 -8.04 3.50
C ALA A 167 -18.24 -7.38 4.88
N ASP A 168 -17.56 -8.08 5.81
CA ASP A 168 -17.19 -7.57 7.13
C ASP A 168 -15.83 -6.86 7.16
N VAL A 169 -15.19 -6.66 6.00
CA VAL A 169 -13.92 -5.94 5.84
C VAL A 169 -14.14 -4.69 5.01
N ARG A 170 -13.65 -3.56 5.49
CA ARG A 170 -13.66 -2.31 4.74
C ARG A 170 -12.40 -2.23 3.88
N TYR A 171 -12.59 -2.19 2.56
CA TYR A 171 -11.49 -2.05 1.61
C TYR A 171 -11.36 -0.60 1.14
N ARG A 172 -10.15 -0.06 1.27
CA ARG A 172 -9.82 1.31 0.83
C ARG A 172 -8.49 1.34 0.11
N ALA A 173 -8.35 2.26 -0.83
CA ALA A 173 -7.14 2.38 -1.62
C ALA A 173 -6.65 3.83 -1.72
N ILE A 174 -5.34 4.00 -1.77
CA ILE A 174 -4.67 5.24 -2.14
C ILE A 174 -3.91 4.95 -3.44
N ALA A 175 -4.29 5.66 -4.50
CA ALA A 175 -3.63 5.58 -5.79
C ALA A 175 -2.79 6.84 -6.03
N GLY A 176 -1.55 6.68 -6.43
CA GLY A 176 -0.69 7.78 -6.81
C GLY A 176 -0.89 8.16 -8.28
N ARG A 177 -0.72 9.44 -8.58
CA ARG A 177 -0.63 9.98 -9.94
C ARG A 177 0.51 10.97 -10.00
N ILE A 178 1.46 10.74 -10.91
CA ILE A 178 2.60 11.62 -11.11
C ILE A 178 2.75 11.98 -12.59
N ASP A 179 3.22 13.21 -12.86
CA ASP A 179 3.70 13.53 -14.20
C ASP A 179 4.93 12.66 -14.50
N PRO A 180 4.92 11.85 -15.57
CA PRO A 180 6.06 11.03 -15.93
C PRO A 180 7.37 11.81 -16.08
N ALA A 181 7.30 13.10 -16.47
CA ALA A 181 8.47 13.95 -16.55
C ALA A 181 9.15 14.21 -15.20
N SER A 182 8.39 14.06 -14.09
CA SER A 182 8.87 14.24 -12.73
C SER A 182 9.46 12.95 -12.13
N VAL A 183 9.34 11.81 -12.83
CA VAL A 183 9.91 10.53 -12.38
C VAL A 183 11.39 10.46 -12.77
N PRO A 184 12.32 10.10 -11.87
CA PRO A 184 13.74 10.12 -12.19
C PRO A 184 14.19 8.97 -13.09
N GLY A 185 15.11 9.29 -14.01
CA GLY A 185 15.93 8.36 -14.77
C GLY A 185 15.18 7.29 -15.57
N PRO A 186 15.57 6.01 -15.46
CA PRO A 186 15.00 4.93 -16.25
C PRO A 186 13.50 4.71 -16.02
N LEU A 187 12.99 5.05 -14.83
CA LEU A 187 11.57 4.94 -14.49
C LEU A 187 10.72 5.94 -15.25
N GLN A 188 11.28 7.06 -15.69
CA GLN A 188 10.57 8.05 -16.53
C GLN A 188 10.07 7.43 -17.83
N VAL A 189 10.93 6.67 -18.51
CA VAL A 189 10.56 5.99 -19.77
C VAL A 189 9.43 4.99 -19.52
N LEU A 190 9.51 4.25 -18.42
CA LEU A 190 8.47 3.30 -18.02
C LEU A 190 7.15 4.03 -17.69
N ALA A 191 7.20 5.10 -16.92
CA ALA A 191 6.04 5.90 -16.55
C ALA A 191 5.35 6.50 -17.79
N GLN A 192 6.11 7.06 -18.74
CA GLN A 192 5.59 7.56 -20.01
C GLN A 192 4.97 6.45 -20.86
N TRP A 193 5.60 5.28 -20.88
CA TRP A 193 5.08 4.14 -21.63
C TRP A 193 3.78 3.61 -20.99
N LEU A 194 3.71 3.54 -19.66
CA LEU A 194 2.50 3.19 -18.91
C LEU A 194 1.38 4.20 -19.17
N GLN A 195 1.68 5.51 -19.18
CA GLN A 195 0.69 6.56 -19.41
C GLN A 195 0.03 6.42 -20.78
N ARG A 196 0.80 6.10 -21.81
CA ARG A 196 0.26 5.88 -23.17
C ARG A 196 -0.63 4.62 -23.25
N ARG A 197 -0.45 3.64 -22.38
CA ARG A 197 -1.10 2.34 -22.43
C ARG A 197 -2.25 2.18 -21.45
N GLN A 198 -2.13 2.76 -20.26
CA GLN A 198 -3.05 2.58 -19.16
C GLN A 198 -3.50 3.89 -18.49
N GLY A 199 -3.04 5.05 -18.99
CA GLY A 199 -3.38 6.36 -18.43
C GLY A 199 -2.53 6.72 -17.20
N ASP A 200 -3.09 7.61 -16.39
CA ASP A 200 -2.43 8.12 -15.18
C ASP A 200 -1.89 7.00 -14.30
N ASN A 201 -0.67 7.20 -13.79
CA ASN A 201 0.03 6.18 -13.00
C ASN A 201 0.99 6.82 -11.98
N ASP A 202 1.47 6.02 -11.04
CA ASP A 202 2.45 6.41 -10.01
C ASP A 202 3.91 6.12 -10.42
N GLY A 203 4.15 5.84 -11.70
CA GLY A 203 5.44 5.40 -12.25
C GLY A 203 5.56 3.89 -12.43
N LEU A 204 4.77 3.10 -11.72
CA LEU A 204 4.77 1.62 -11.79
C LEU A 204 3.36 1.03 -11.92
N VAL A 205 2.38 1.63 -11.27
CA VAL A 205 1.01 1.12 -11.19
C VAL A 205 0.04 2.16 -11.71
N PRO A 206 -0.80 1.83 -12.69
CA PRO A 206 -1.84 2.71 -13.17
C PRO A 206 -2.90 2.99 -12.11
N VAL A 207 -3.42 4.22 -12.09
CA VAL A 207 -4.53 4.61 -11.20
C VAL A 207 -5.73 3.68 -11.38
N SER A 208 -6.03 3.27 -12.61
CA SER A 208 -7.12 2.33 -12.91
C SER A 208 -6.92 0.96 -12.27
N SER A 209 -5.67 0.52 -12.13
CA SER A 209 -5.33 -0.75 -11.45
C SER A 209 -5.26 -0.60 -9.93
N ALA A 210 -4.86 0.56 -9.44
CA ALA A 210 -4.72 0.80 -7.99
C ALA A 210 -6.06 1.04 -7.27
N ARG A 211 -7.15 1.27 -8.01
CA ARG A 211 -8.49 1.48 -7.45
C ARG A 211 -9.08 0.19 -6.89
N TRP A 212 -9.45 0.21 -5.60
CA TRP A 212 -10.15 -0.87 -4.93
C TRP A 212 -10.99 -0.35 -3.76
N GLY A 213 -12.26 -0.73 -3.67
CA GLY A 213 -13.15 -0.17 -2.66
C GLY A 213 -13.23 1.35 -2.74
N GLU A 214 -13.27 1.99 -1.59
CA GLU A 214 -13.20 3.46 -1.50
C GLU A 214 -11.77 3.92 -1.84
N THR A 215 -11.63 4.71 -2.91
CA THR A 215 -10.31 5.10 -3.42
C THR A 215 -10.11 6.60 -3.41
N VAL A 216 -8.97 7.04 -2.86
CA VAL A 216 -8.46 8.41 -2.98
C VAL A 216 -7.29 8.42 -3.95
N VAL A 217 -7.36 9.28 -4.96
CA VAL A 217 -6.22 9.55 -5.86
C VAL A 217 -5.45 10.73 -5.31
N VAL A 218 -4.12 10.59 -5.22
CA VAL A 218 -3.21 11.63 -4.75
C VAL A 218 -2.34 12.07 -5.91
N ASP A 219 -2.41 13.35 -6.21
CA ASP A 219 -1.60 13.98 -7.24
C ASP A 219 -0.16 14.20 -6.76
N ASP A 220 0.77 14.31 -7.70
CA ASP A 220 2.21 14.48 -7.46
C ASP A 220 2.80 13.38 -6.56
N ALA A 221 2.24 12.17 -6.64
CA ALA A 221 2.62 11.03 -5.84
C ALA A 221 3.12 9.88 -6.72
N ASP A 222 4.42 9.60 -6.64
CA ASP A 222 5.01 8.40 -7.21
C ASP A 222 4.82 7.19 -6.28
N HIS A 223 5.16 6.01 -6.79
CA HIS A 223 4.97 4.74 -6.10
C HIS A 223 5.61 4.68 -4.70
N TRP A 224 6.77 5.31 -4.52
CA TRP A 224 7.51 5.30 -3.26
C TRP A 224 7.06 6.39 -2.30
N SER A 225 6.63 7.54 -2.83
CA SER A 225 6.10 8.63 -2.01
C SER A 225 4.79 8.22 -1.31
N LEU A 226 4.09 7.21 -1.82
CA LEU A 226 2.91 6.63 -1.16
C LEU A 226 3.22 6.10 0.24
N ILE A 227 4.45 5.68 0.50
CA ILE A 227 4.93 5.24 1.82
C ILE A 227 5.87 6.26 2.48
N GLY A 228 5.89 7.49 1.97
CA GLY A 228 6.71 8.59 2.50
C GLY A 228 8.18 8.52 2.14
N LEU A 229 8.55 7.72 1.13
CA LEU A 229 9.89 7.70 0.56
C LEU A 229 9.92 8.66 -0.63
N GLU A 230 10.32 9.89 -0.40
CA GLU A 230 10.50 10.85 -1.48
C GLU A 230 11.86 10.63 -2.15
N TRP A 231 11.87 10.38 -3.47
CA TRP A 231 13.11 10.43 -4.23
C TRP A 231 13.67 11.85 -4.17
N VAL A 232 14.90 11.98 -3.65
CA VAL A 232 15.57 13.28 -3.47
C VAL A 232 16.06 13.89 -4.80
N ALA A 233 15.59 13.43 -5.93
CA ALA A 233 16.06 13.82 -7.25
C ALA A 233 15.07 14.73 -7.98
N GLY A 234 14.88 15.94 -7.45
CA GLY A 234 14.24 17.02 -8.21
C GLY A 234 14.84 18.36 -7.82
N PRO A 235 15.16 19.26 -8.77
CA PRO A 235 15.90 20.50 -8.52
C PRO A 235 15.11 21.53 -7.71
N ASP A 236 13.83 21.30 -7.39
CA ASP A 236 12.99 22.34 -6.84
C ASP A 236 12.56 22.08 -5.40
N LEU A 237 13.51 22.33 -4.47
CA LEU A 237 13.24 22.34 -3.04
C LEU A 237 12.15 23.35 -2.66
N GLU A 238 12.07 24.49 -3.37
CA GLU A 238 11.11 25.55 -3.11
C GLU A 238 9.69 25.11 -3.50
N ALA A 239 9.49 24.48 -4.66
CA ALA A 239 8.21 23.92 -5.05
C ALA A 239 7.77 22.79 -4.10
N ARG A 240 8.72 22.02 -3.55
CA ARG A 240 8.43 20.99 -2.54
C ARG A 240 8.00 21.62 -1.21
N VAL A 241 8.71 22.65 -0.75
CA VAL A 241 8.34 23.41 0.45
C VAL A 241 6.98 24.08 0.27
N ASN A 242 6.71 24.69 -0.87
CA ASN A 242 5.44 25.33 -1.19
C ASN A 242 4.30 24.30 -1.23
N ARG A 243 4.48 23.16 -1.90
CA ARG A 243 3.52 22.03 -1.82
C ARG A 243 3.34 21.53 -0.38
N MET A 244 4.39 21.60 0.45
CA MET A 244 4.29 21.31 1.90
C MET A 244 3.38 22.30 2.63
N LEU A 245 3.42 23.53 2.26
CA LEU A 245 2.68 24.62 2.92
C LEU A 245 1.24 24.76 2.39
N ASP A 246 1.02 24.44 1.11
CA ASP A 246 -0.29 24.62 0.43
C ASP A 246 -1.33 23.55 0.77
N GLY A 247 -0.98 22.58 1.62
CA GLY A 247 -1.94 21.61 2.16
C GLY A 247 -2.46 20.59 1.12
N GLY A 248 -1.71 20.35 0.04
CA GLY A 248 -2.01 19.31 -0.94
C GLY A 248 -2.22 17.95 -0.25
N LYS A 249 -3.10 17.12 -0.81
CA LYS A 249 -3.34 15.75 -0.32
C LYS A 249 -2.04 14.96 -0.43
N ARG A 250 -1.32 14.81 0.68
CA ARG A 250 -0.12 13.97 0.74
C ARG A 250 -0.52 12.54 1.03
N PRO A 251 0.15 11.56 0.44
CA PRO A 251 -0.18 10.16 0.65
C PRO A 251 -0.29 9.79 2.14
N LEU A 252 0.70 10.18 2.95
CA LEU A 252 0.70 9.89 4.39
C LEU A 252 -0.39 10.63 5.17
N SER A 253 -0.80 11.84 4.74
CA SER A 253 -1.92 12.54 5.35
C SER A 253 -3.25 11.85 5.03
N VAL A 254 -3.40 11.35 3.81
CA VAL A 254 -4.57 10.55 3.40
C VAL A 254 -4.61 9.22 4.16
N LEU A 255 -3.47 8.52 4.25
CA LEU A 255 -3.35 7.29 5.02
C LEU A 255 -3.71 7.51 6.50
N ARG A 256 -3.20 8.61 7.10
CA ARG A 256 -3.53 8.98 8.48
C ARG A 256 -5.03 9.26 8.66
N GLY A 257 -5.66 9.94 7.70
CA GLY A 257 -7.11 10.17 7.67
C GLY A 257 -7.89 8.85 7.64
N MET A 258 -7.54 7.95 6.73
CA MET A 258 -8.17 6.62 6.63
C MET A 258 -7.97 5.80 7.91
N LEU A 259 -6.78 5.80 8.49
CA LEU A 259 -6.51 5.13 9.77
C LEU A 259 -7.34 5.74 10.90
N ARG A 260 -7.44 7.08 10.97
CA ARG A 260 -8.28 7.77 11.97
C ARG A 260 -9.74 7.32 11.87
N GLU A 261 -10.28 7.24 10.67
CA GLU A 261 -11.64 6.77 10.45
C GLU A 261 -11.79 5.30 10.86
N SER A 262 -10.85 4.42 10.45
CA SER A 262 -10.85 3.01 10.87
C SER A 262 -10.85 2.88 12.39
N LEU A 263 -10.06 3.69 13.08
CA LEU A 263 -9.94 3.62 14.54
C LEU A 263 -11.20 4.10 15.26
N LEU A 264 -11.99 5.02 14.68
CA LEU A 264 -13.21 5.58 15.25
C LEU A 264 -14.46 4.75 14.91
N LEU A 265 -14.49 4.18 13.70
CA LEU A 265 -15.68 3.48 13.22
C LEU A 265 -15.78 2.07 13.82
N PRO A 266 -16.98 1.59 14.13
CA PRO A 266 -17.18 0.22 14.52
C PRO A 266 -16.81 -0.73 13.36
N ARG A 267 -16.58 -1.99 13.70
CA ARG A 267 -16.44 -3.04 12.69
C ARG A 267 -17.69 -3.12 11.81
N GLN A 268 -17.50 -3.50 10.59
CA GLN A 268 -18.61 -3.91 9.73
C GLN A 268 -19.32 -5.13 10.36
N PRO A 269 -20.65 -5.21 10.30
CA PRO A 269 -21.37 -6.36 10.81
C PRO A 269 -20.94 -7.62 10.05
N ARG A 270 -20.74 -8.70 10.79
CA ARG A 270 -20.48 -10.01 10.17
C ARG A 270 -21.76 -10.48 9.47
N PRO A 271 -21.65 -11.02 8.24
CA PRO A 271 -22.81 -11.66 7.63
C PRO A 271 -23.32 -12.78 8.54
N ALA A 272 -24.63 -12.98 8.59
CA ALA A 272 -25.22 -14.08 9.30
C ALA A 272 -24.59 -15.40 8.81
N ARG A 273 -24.29 -16.32 9.75
CA ARG A 273 -23.86 -17.67 9.36
C ARG A 273 -25.04 -18.33 8.65
N THR A 274 -24.91 -18.53 7.35
CA THR A 274 -25.82 -19.39 6.58
C THR A 274 -25.45 -20.86 6.81
#